data_1e93859e07c5fbe02bc538e7f0d36eb0
#
_entry.id   1e93859e07c5fbe02bc538e7f0d36eb0
#
_cell.length_a   1.000
_cell.length_b   1.000
_cell.length_c   1.000
_cell.angle_alpha   90.00
_cell.angle_beta   90.00
_cell.angle_gamma   90.00
#
_symmetry.space_group_name_H-M   'P 1'
#
loop_
_entity.id
_entity.type
_entity.pdbx_description
1 polymer ?
#
loop_
_entity_poly.entity_id
_entity_poly.type
_entity_poly.pdbx_seq_one_letter_code
_entity_poly.pdbx_strand_id
1 'polypeptide(L)'
;VAIIAVMFVCYNASAISGLRAGITWLSNRNVQLFFILLLFVFLAGPTTYLCNLFTETLGSYFTEFFANSLNTAPYPDAGMWPQNWDMYWWVDWMAYAPLLGLFMVRCANGRTLREFVLIEWLLPALFGIVWFTVFGGTILHAQLWEGSMDFLSIYNTQGAEALTLALFDVLPLSTIAKIVMLAIITISL
;
A
#
# COMPACT_ATOMS: atom_id res chain seq x y z
N VAL A 1 -5.34 -17.76 -13.46
CA VAL A 1 -6.12 -18.95 -13.04
C VAL A 1 -5.50 -19.59 -11.80
N ALA A 2 -4.17 -19.88 -11.76
CA ALA A 2 -3.52 -20.54 -10.63
C ALA A 2 -3.64 -19.72 -9.32
N ILE A 3 -3.41 -18.40 -9.36
CA ILE A 3 -3.53 -17.51 -8.21
C ILE A 3 -4.96 -17.51 -7.67
N ILE A 4 -5.97 -17.39 -8.54
CA ILE A 4 -7.39 -17.41 -8.16
C ILE A 4 -7.74 -18.75 -7.48
N ALA A 5 -7.24 -19.88 -7.98
CA ALA A 5 -7.45 -21.18 -7.37
C ALA A 5 -6.83 -21.28 -5.97
N VAL A 6 -5.60 -20.75 -5.78
CA VAL A 6 -4.94 -20.70 -4.48
C VAL A 6 -5.72 -19.80 -3.51
N MET A 7 -6.15 -18.62 -3.94
CA MET A 7 -6.99 -17.72 -3.14
C MET A 7 -8.29 -18.41 -2.71
N PHE A 8 -8.97 -19.07 -3.63
CA PHE A 8 -10.19 -19.81 -3.35
C PHE A 8 -9.98 -20.90 -2.29
N VAL A 9 -8.89 -21.67 -2.40
CA VAL A 9 -8.56 -22.73 -1.43
C VAL A 9 -8.22 -22.13 -0.07
N CYS A 10 -7.38 -21.09 -0.03
CA CYS A 10 -7.01 -20.41 1.22
C CYS A 10 -8.23 -19.79 1.92
N TYR A 11 -9.11 -19.14 1.17
CA TYR A 11 -10.34 -18.57 1.70
C TYR A 11 -11.27 -19.62 2.30
N ASN A 12 -11.51 -20.71 1.54
CA ASN A 12 -12.36 -21.79 2.03
C ASN A 12 -11.75 -22.51 3.25
N ALA A 13 -10.45 -22.78 3.25
CA ALA A 13 -9.76 -23.38 4.38
C ALA A 13 -9.84 -22.49 5.62
N SER A 14 -9.68 -21.19 5.47
CA SER A 14 -9.83 -20.21 6.55
C SER A 14 -11.27 -20.16 7.09
N ALA A 15 -12.26 -20.20 6.19
CA ALA A 15 -13.67 -20.19 6.58
C ALA A 15 -14.08 -21.48 7.35
N ILE A 16 -13.55 -22.64 6.91
CA ILE A 16 -13.85 -23.95 7.53
C ILE A 16 -13.17 -24.11 8.90
N SER A 17 -11.95 -23.56 9.06
CA SER A 17 -11.16 -23.65 10.30
C SER A 17 -11.72 -22.83 11.48
N GLY A 18 -12.78 -22.08 11.23
CA GLY A 18 -13.44 -21.23 12.21
C GLY A 18 -12.97 -19.78 12.16
N LEU A 19 -13.96 -18.89 12.05
CA LEU A 19 -13.80 -17.45 11.81
C LEU A 19 -12.78 -16.75 12.74
N ARG A 20 -12.66 -17.16 14.00
CA ARG A 20 -11.74 -16.47 14.94
C ARG A 20 -10.29 -16.98 14.86
N ALA A 21 -10.06 -18.27 14.75
CA ALA A 21 -8.71 -18.81 14.79
C ALA A 21 -7.98 -18.69 13.45
N GLY A 22 -8.65 -19.04 12.34
CA GLY A 22 -8.05 -19.03 11.01
C GLY A 22 -7.76 -17.62 10.50
N ILE A 23 -8.75 -16.72 10.56
CA ILE A 23 -8.62 -15.34 10.08
C ILE A 23 -7.56 -14.58 10.88
N THR A 24 -7.60 -14.69 12.23
CA THR A 24 -6.63 -13.98 13.08
C THR A 24 -5.21 -14.48 12.84
N TRP A 25 -5.01 -15.80 12.70
CA TRP A 25 -3.70 -16.35 12.42
C TRP A 25 -3.16 -15.89 11.06
N LEU A 26 -3.99 -15.96 10.03
CA LEU A 26 -3.63 -15.57 8.67
C LEU A 26 -3.30 -14.06 8.58
N SER A 27 -4.14 -13.22 9.20
CA SER A 27 -3.92 -11.78 9.29
C SER A 27 -2.61 -11.43 10.01
N ASN A 28 -2.32 -12.07 11.15
CA ASN A 28 -1.08 -11.86 11.88
C ASN A 28 0.15 -12.25 11.04
N ARG A 29 0.09 -13.35 10.29
CA ARG A 29 1.18 -13.75 9.38
C ARG A 29 1.34 -12.76 8.23
N ASN A 30 0.23 -12.28 7.69
CA ASN A 30 0.27 -11.27 6.64
C ASN A 30 0.95 -9.98 7.11
N VAL A 31 0.58 -9.46 8.27
CA VAL A 31 1.22 -8.28 8.88
C VAL A 31 2.72 -8.51 9.10
N GLN A 32 3.12 -9.69 9.58
CA GLN A 32 4.54 -10.02 9.73
C GLN A 32 5.28 -10.00 8.39
N LEU A 33 4.70 -10.59 7.33
CA LEU A 33 5.28 -10.58 5.99
C LEU A 33 5.39 -9.15 5.43
N PHE A 34 4.40 -8.30 5.65
CA PHE A 34 4.45 -6.88 5.27
C PHE A 34 5.65 -6.16 5.91
N PHE A 35 5.84 -6.33 7.22
CA PHE A 35 6.98 -5.69 7.90
C PHE A 35 8.33 -6.26 7.46
N ILE A 36 8.43 -7.57 7.24
CA ILE A 36 9.66 -8.20 6.74
C ILE A 36 9.99 -7.67 5.35
N LEU A 37 9.00 -7.60 4.46
CA LEU A 37 9.19 -7.10 3.10
C LEU A 37 9.53 -5.61 3.09
N LEU A 38 8.87 -4.81 3.91
CA LEU A 38 9.16 -3.38 4.06
C LEU A 38 10.61 -3.16 4.52
N LEU A 39 11.02 -3.90 5.55
CA LEU A 39 12.39 -3.82 6.07
C LEU A 39 13.42 -4.30 5.03
N PHE A 40 13.11 -5.35 4.30
CA PHE A 40 13.95 -5.84 3.22
C PHE A 40 14.15 -4.77 2.13
N VAL A 41 13.07 -4.19 1.61
CA VAL A 41 13.15 -3.15 0.58
C VAL A 41 13.88 -1.92 1.08
N PHE A 42 13.66 -1.51 2.33
CA PHE A 42 14.35 -0.38 2.95
C PHE A 42 15.86 -0.61 3.07
N LEU A 43 16.29 -1.81 3.49
CA LEU A 43 17.72 -2.14 3.68
C LEU A 43 18.43 -2.48 2.36
N ALA A 44 17.75 -3.11 1.42
CA ALA A 44 18.30 -3.51 0.13
C ALA A 44 18.27 -2.38 -0.91
N GLY A 45 17.40 -1.39 -0.72
CA GLY A 45 17.25 -0.22 -1.57
C GLY A 45 18.17 0.94 -1.19
N PRO A 46 17.97 2.12 -1.77
CA PRO A 46 18.76 3.32 -1.53
C PRO A 46 18.41 3.98 -0.19
N THR A 47 18.76 3.37 0.93
CA THR A 47 18.36 3.75 2.30
C THR A 47 18.55 5.23 2.60
N THR A 48 19.71 5.81 2.24
CA THR A 48 20.00 7.24 2.49
C THR A 48 19.02 8.15 1.73
N TYR A 49 18.74 7.81 0.47
CA TYR A 49 17.77 8.53 -0.33
C TYR A 49 16.36 8.43 0.26
N LEU A 50 15.97 7.22 0.69
CA LEU A 50 14.65 6.98 1.29
C LEU A 50 14.45 7.76 2.59
N CYS A 51 15.47 7.87 3.44
CA CYS A 51 15.43 8.69 4.65
C CYS A 51 15.26 10.18 4.34
N ASN A 52 15.99 10.69 3.36
CA ASN A 52 15.88 12.08 2.92
C ASN A 52 14.51 12.35 2.29
N LEU A 53 14.07 11.46 1.41
CA LEU A 53 12.75 11.53 0.78
C LEU A 53 11.61 11.52 1.81
N PHE A 54 11.70 10.64 2.82
CA PHE A 54 10.72 10.60 3.91
C PHE A 54 10.61 11.95 4.62
N THR A 55 11.73 12.56 4.96
CA THR A 55 11.76 13.84 5.66
C THR A 55 11.19 14.96 4.79
N GLU A 56 11.57 15.01 3.53
CA GLU A 56 11.12 16.01 2.57
C GLU A 56 9.62 15.87 2.25
N THR A 57 9.16 14.64 1.99
CA THR A 57 7.74 14.38 1.69
C THR A 57 6.85 14.65 2.90
N LEU A 58 7.32 14.38 4.10
CA LEU A 58 6.57 14.70 5.33
C LEU A 58 6.43 16.22 5.49
N GLY A 59 7.51 16.99 5.26
CA GLY A 59 7.49 18.45 5.28
C GLY A 59 6.54 19.03 4.23
N SER A 60 6.64 18.56 2.99
CA SER A 60 5.78 18.98 1.89
C SER A 60 4.31 18.61 2.15
N TYR A 61 4.04 17.42 2.67
CA TYR A 61 2.68 17.01 3.04
C TYR A 61 2.00 17.98 4.00
N PHE A 62 2.69 18.40 5.05
CA PHE A 62 2.11 19.35 6.00
C PHE A 62 2.00 20.78 5.46
N THR A 63 2.96 21.19 4.63
CA THR A 63 2.98 22.56 4.09
C THR A 63 1.96 22.75 2.98
N GLU A 64 1.82 21.75 2.10
CA GLU A 64 1.02 21.84 0.88
C GLU A 64 -0.29 21.06 0.96
N PHE A 65 -0.65 20.57 2.13
CA PHE A 65 -1.82 19.71 2.35
C PHE A 65 -3.10 20.28 1.72
N PHE A 66 -3.43 21.54 2.02
CA PHE A 66 -4.64 22.16 1.49
C PHE A 66 -4.55 22.44 -0.01
N ALA A 67 -3.39 22.85 -0.51
CA ALA A 67 -3.20 23.12 -1.92
C ALA A 67 -3.37 21.86 -2.77
N ASN A 68 -2.79 20.75 -2.32
CA ASN A 68 -2.88 19.47 -3.03
C ASN A 68 -4.26 18.82 -2.89
N SER A 69 -4.86 18.86 -1.68
CA SER A 69 -6.17 18.25 -1.42
C SER A 69 -7.33 18.97 -2.12
N LEU A 70 -7.20 20.27 -2.38
CA LEU A 70 -8.22 21.08 -3.05
C LEU A 70 -7.93 21.31 -4.53
N ASN A 71 -6.92 20.65 -5.08
CA ASN A 71 -6.57 20.75 -6.50
C ASN A 71 -7.59 19.98 -7.34
N THR A 72 -8.40 20.70 -8.11
CA THR A 72 -9.39 20.13 -9.02
C THR A 72 -8.95 20.11 -10.48
N ALA A 73 -7.72 20.56 -10.77
CA ALA A 73 -7.19 20.70 -12.12
C ALA A 73 -8.19 21.39 -13.08
N PRO A 74 -8.58 22.66 -12.81
CA PRO A 74 -9.61 23.33 -13.59
C PRO A 74 -9.17 23.80 -14.98
N TYR A 75 -7.88 23.58 -15.32
CA TYR A 75 -7.30 24.05 -16.57
C TYR A 75 -7.32 22.93 -17.62
N PRO A 76 -7.59 23.25 -18.92
CA PRO A 76 -7.67 22.23 -19.99
C PRO A 76 -6.43 21.35 -20.13
N ASP A 77 -5.25 21.91 -19.86
CA ASP A 77 -3.97 21.24 -20.01
C ASP A 77 -3.47 20.52 -18.75
N ALA A 78 -4.23 20.61 -17.65
CA ALA A 78 -3.84 20.03 -16.37
C ALA A 78 -3.99 18.49 -16.28
N GLY A 79 -4.59 17.89 -17.30
CA GLY A 79 -4.88 16.45 -17.33
C GLY A 79 -6.01 16.06 -16.38
N MET A 80 -6.30 14.77 -16.33
CA MET A 80 -7.39 14.18 -15.52
C MET A 80 -6.87 13.50 -14.24
N TRP A 81 -5.64 13.84 -13.81
CA TRP A 81 -5.00 13.14 -12.69
C TRP A 81 -5.78 13.28 -11.36
N PRO A 82 -6.21 14.49 -10.92
CA PRO A 82 -6.99 14.61 -9.69
C PRO A 82 -8.34 13.90 -9.77
N GLN A 83 -9.00 13.92 -10.94
CA GLN A 83 -10.27 13.22 -11.13
C GLN A 83 -10.11 11.70 -11.08
N ASN A 84 -9.04 11.17 -11.66
CA ASN A 84 -8.80 9.74 -11.75
C ASN A 84 -8.26 9.14 -10.44
N TRP A 85 -7.61 9.95 -9.59
CA TRP A 85 -6.99 9.49 -8.37
C TRP A 85 -7.66 10.08 -7.12
N ASP A 86 -7.62 11.41 -6.92
CA ASP A 86 -8.11 12.01 -5.70
C ASP A 86 -9.64 11.88 -5.57
N MET A 87 -10.38 12.28 -6.60
CA MET A 87 -11.85 12.18 -6.58
C MET A 87 -12.34 10.73 -6.55
N TYR A 88 -11.68 9.85 -7.32
CA TYR A 88 -12.01 8.42 -7.33
C TYR A 88 -11.89 7.83 -5.93
N TRP A 89 -10.77 8.03 -5.23
CA TRP A 89 -10.56 7.51 -3.89
C TRP A 89 -11.52 8.11 -2.86
N TRP A 90 -11.84 9.40 -2.96
CA TRP A 90 -12.84 10.00 -2.10
C TRP A 90 -14.22 9.34 -2.26
N VAL A 91 -14.65 9.13 -3.48
CA VAL A 91 -15.97 8.50 -3.78
C VAL A 91 -15.98 7.04 -3.32
N ASP A 92 -14.91 6.30 -3.56
CA ASP A 92 -14.77 4.90 -3.17
C ASP A 92 -14.87 4.75 -1.64
N TRP A 93 -14.09 5.53 -0.89
CA TRP A 93 -14.14 5.51 0.58
C TRP A 93 -15.49 5.95 1.14
N MET A 94 -16.14 6.93 0.53
CA MET A 94 -17.51 7.34 0.93
C MET A 94 -18.51 6.20 0.72
N ALA A 95 -18.40 5.45 -0.37
CA ALA A 95 -19.28 4.32 -0.65
C ALA A 95 -19.10 3.18 0.37
N TYR A 96 -17.86 2.92 0.80
CA TYR A 96 -17.55 1.88 1.80
C TYR A 96 -17.77 2.32 3.26
N ALA A 97 -17.83 3.62 3.54
CA ALA A 97 -17.89 4.16 4.91
C ALA A 97 -18.97 3.52 5.80
N PRO A 98 -20.22 3.27 5.35
CA PRO A 98 -21.24 2.65 6.19
C PRO A 98 -20.88 1.21 6.59
N LEU A 99 -20.35 0.43 5.65
CA LEU A 99 -19.95 -0.96 5.89
C LEU A 99 -18.76 -1.03 6.84
N LEU A 100 -17.72 -0.24 6.57
CA LEU A 100 -16.54 -0.15 7.42
C LEU A 100 -16.88 0.36 8.82
N GLY A 101 -17.77 1.35 8.93
CA GLY A 101 -18.22 1.86 10.23
C GLY A 101 -18.86 0.78 11.10
N LEU A 102 -19.72 -0.07 10.54
CA LEU A 102 -20.32 -1.19 11.25
C LEU A 102 -19.29 -2.24 11.69
N PHE A 103 -18.30 -2.51 10.86
CA PHE A 103 -17.19 -3.40 11.19
C PHE A 103 -16.32 -2.82 12.32
N MET A 104 -15.95 -1.55 12.21
CA MET A 104 -15.13 -0.84 13.19
C MET A 104 -15.79 -0.78 14.57
N VAL A 105 -17.09 -0.54 14.65
CA VAL A 105 -17.83 -0.56 15.92
C VAL A 105 -17.73 -1.93 16.60
N ARG A 106 -17.75 -3.03 15.84
CA ARG A 106 -17.56 -4.37 16.40
C ARG A 106 -16.15 -4.60 16.91
N CYS A 107 -15.14 -4.06 16.21
CA CYS A 107 -13.73 -4.13 16.62
C CYS A 107 -13.42 -3.24 17.84
N ALA A 108 -14.16 -2.14 18.00
CA ALA A 108 -14.01 -1.19 19.11
C ALA A 108 -14.52 -1.72 20.45
N ASN A 109 -15.26 -2.84 20.47
CA ASN A 109 -15.87 -3.37 21.68
C ASN A 109 -14.82 -3.64 22.77
N GLY A 110 -15.00 -3.01 23.94
CA GLY A 110 -14.08 -3.10 25.07
C GLY A 110 -12.86 -2.16 25.01
N ARG A 111 -12.79 -1.26 24.04
CA ARG A 111 -11.73 -0.24 23.91
C ARG A 111 -12.25 1.15 24.23
N THR A 112 -11.35 2.02 24.66
CA THR A 112 -11.68 3.45 24.82
C THR A 112 -11.75 4.12 23.44
N LEU A 113 -12.55 5.20 23.33
CA LEU A 113 -12.64 5.98 22.08
C LEU A 113 -11.26 6.51 21.62
N ARG A 114 -10.42 6.92 22.58
CA ARG A 114 -9.06 7.39 22.30
C ARG A 114 -8.19 6.30 21.67
N GLU A 115 -8.18 5.10 22.24
CA GLU A 115 -7.43 3.96 21.69
C GLU A 115 -7.94 3.58 20.31
N PHE A 116 -9.25 3.59 20.12
CA PHE A 116 -9.85 3.31 18.83
C PHE A 116 -9.40 4.29 17.75
N VAL A 117 -9.50 5.60 18.00
CA VAL A 117 -9.08 6.63 17.05
C VAL A 117 -7.58 6.54 16.72
N LEU A 118 -6.73 6.31 17.73
CA LEU A 118 -5.29 6.20 17.50
C LEU A 118 -4.93 4.97 16.66
N ILE A 119 -5.58 3.84 16.88
CA ILE A 119 -5.30 2.60 16.17
C ILE A 119 -5.85 2.63 14.74
N GLU A 120 -7.08 3.11 14.57
CA GLU A 120 -7.77 3.03 13.27
C GLU A 120 -7.44 4.19 12.33
N TRP A 121 -6.97 5.31 12.84
CA TRP A 121 -6.67 6.49 12.05
C TRP A 121 -5.18 6.79 11.96
N LEU A 122 -4.52 6.98 13.10
CA LEU A 122 -3.12 7.45 13.11
C LEU A 122 -2.15 6.37 12.67
N LEU A 123 -2.32 5.14 13.16
CA LEU A 123 -1.40 4.04 12.88
C LEU A 123 -1.38 3.64 11.39
N PRO A 124 -2.53 3.46 10.71
CA PRO A 124 -2.54 3.18 9.28
C PRO A 124 -2.00 4.32 8.43
N ALA A 125 -2.27 5.57 8.81
CA ALA A 125 -1.75 6.75 8.11
C ALA A 125 -0.22 6.81 8.16
N LEU A 126 0.38 6.64 9.34
CA LEU A 126 1.83 6.60 9.50
C LEU A 126 2.46 5.42 8.74
N PHE A 127 1.85 4.24 8.84
CA PHE A 127 2.32 3.08 8.09
C PHE A 127 2.26 3.33 6.58
N GLY A 128 1.18 3.93 6.08
CA GLY A 128 1.02 4.28 4.68
C GLY A 128 2.11 5.24 4.18
N ILE A 129 2.42 6.28 4.93
CA ILE A 129 3.50 7.23 4.59
C ILE A 129 4.84 6.49 4.45
N VAL A 130 5.19 5.64 5.43
CA VAL A 130 6.43 4.85 5.37
C VAL A 130 6.41 3.88 4.20
N TRP A 131 5.31 3.17 3.99
CA TRP A 131 5.13 2.22 2.89
C TRP A 131 5.35 2.87 1.53
N PHE A 132 4.62 3.95 1.25
CA PHE A 132 4.74 4.65 -0.04
C PHE A 132 6.11 5.29 -0.23
N THR A 133 6.73 5.80 0.83
CA THR A 133 8.10 6.33 0.73
C THR A 133 9.10 5.24 0.37
N VAL A 134 9.02 4.07 1.01
CA VAL A 134 9.98 2.99 0.76
C VAL A 134 9.79 2.38 -0.63
N PHE A 135 8.59 1.96 -0.97
CA PHE A 135 8.32 1.32 -2.26
C PHE A 135 8.34 2.32 -3.42
N GLY A 136 7.61 3.42 -3.29
CA GLY A 136 7.57 4.47 -4.31
C GLY A 136 8.92 5.17 -4.49
N GLY A 137 9.61 5.48 -3.39
CA GLY A 137 10.93 6.08 -3.42
C GLY A 137 11.98 5.20 -4.09
N THR A 138 11.93 3.88 -3.89
CA THR A 138 12.83 2.95 -4.59
C THR A 138 12.59 2.95 -6.09
N ILE A 139 11.33 2.95 -6.54
CA ILE A 139 10.98 3.06 -7.97
C ILE A 139 11.47 4.40 -8.54
N LEU A 140 11.23 5.51 -7.84
CA LEU A 140 11.66 6.84 -8.28
C LEU A 140 13.20 6.93 -8.38
N HIS A 141 13.91 6.39 -7.40
CA HIS A 141 15.36 6.36 -7.42
C HIS A 141 15.90 5.56 -8.62
N ALA A 142 15.37 4.36 -8.84
CA ALA A 142 15.77 3.51 -9.96
C ALA A 142 15.45 4.12 -11.33
N GLN A 143 14.31 4.82 -11.46
CA GLN A 143 13.90 5.50 -12.69
C GLN A 143 14.72 6.75 -12.98
N LEU A 144 14.93 7.61 -11.97
CA LEU A 144 15.43 8.97 -12.17
C LEU A 144 16.95 9.09 -12.03
N TRP A 145 17.56 8.30 -11.16
CA TRP A 145 18.99 8.40 -10.84
C TRP A 145 19.83 7.25 -11.37
N GLU A 146 19.34 6.03 -11.25
CA GLU A 146 20.09 4.87 -11.72
C GLU A 146 19.84 4.57 -13.19
N GLY A 147 18.64 4.87 -13.71
CA GLY A 147 18.23 4.50 -15.07
C GLY A 147 18.29 2.97 -15.31
N SER A 148 18.22 2.20 -14.22
CA SER A 148 18.37 0.74 -14.27
C SER A 148 17.19 0.04 -14.91
N MET A 149 15.99 0.67 -14.86
CA MET A 149 14.77 0.14 -15.45
C MET A 149 13.83 1.30 -15.85
N ASP A 150 13.14 1.15 -16.97
CA ASP A 150 12.13 2.12 -17.44
C ASP A 150 10.75 1.76 -16.90
N PHE A 151 10.47 2.18 -15.65
CA PHE A 151 9.18 1.97 -15.00
C PHE A 151 8.03 2.71 -15.68
N LEU A 152 8.32 3.85 -16.35
CA LEU A 152 7.29 4.59 -17.07
C LEU A 152 6.79 3.80 -18.29
N SER A 153 7.67 3.12 -19.00
CA SER A 153 7.30 2.22 -20.08
C SER A 153 6.47 1.04 -19.57
N ILE A 154 6.86 0.44 -18.44
CA ILE A 154 6.10 -0.65 -17.82
C ILE A 154 4.69 -0.17 -17.43
N TYR A 155 4.59 0.99 -16.81
CA TYR A 155 3.30 1.61 -16.44
C TYR A 155 2.39 1.78 -17.66
N ASN A 156 2.91 2.35 -18.75
CA ASN A 156 2.15 2.64 -19.95
C ASN A 156 1.74 1.40 -20.74
N THR A 157 2.50 0.31 -20.65
CA THR A 157 2.26 -0.91 -21.45
C THR A 157 1.53 -2.01 -20.68
N GLN A 158 1.81 -2.15 -19.38
CA GLN A 158 1.33 -3.25 -18.54
C GLN A 158 0.41 -2.81 -17.40
N GLY A 159 0.32 -1.50 -17.13
CA GLY A 159 -0.48 -0.94 -16.06
C GLY A 159 0.27 -0.77 -14.73
N ALA A 160 -0.39 -0.12 -13.77
CA ALA A 160 0.18 0.20 -12.47
C ALA A 160 0.52 -1.05 -11.63
N GLU A 161 -0.25 -2.12 -11.79
CA GLU A 161 -0.09 -3.38 -11.05
C GLU A 161 1.26 -4.05 -11.34
N ALA A 162 1.75 -3.92 -12.58
CA ALA A 162 3.03 -4.48 -12.99
C ALA A 162 4.22 -3.83 -12.26
N LEU A 163 4.10 -2.56 -11.89
CA LEU A 163 5.14 -1.83 -11.14
C LEU A 163 5.44 -2.48 -9.80
N THR A 164 4.42 -3.00 -9.13
CA THR A 164 4.55 -3.66 -7.82
C THR A 164 5.51 -4.85 -7.87
N LEU A 165 5.52 -5.60 -8.96
CA LEU A 165 6.43 -6.73 -9.15
C LEU A 165 7.75 -6.30 -9.79
N ALA A 166 7.73 -5.35 -10.71
CA ALA A 166 8.91 -4.83 -11.39
C ALA A 166 9.91 -4.17 -10.44
N LEU A 167 9.42 -3.55 -9.35
CA LEU A 167 10.27 -2.99 -8.29
C LEU A 167 11.33 -3.99 -7.79
N PHE A 168 10.95 -5.26 -7.63
CA PHE A 168 11.89 -6.25 -7.09
C PHE A 168 12.98 -6.65 -8.08
N ASP A 169 12.86 -6.31 -9.37
CA ASP A 169 13.89 -6.60 -10.37
C ASP A 169 15.14 -5.72 -10.20
N VAL A 170 15.00 -4.57 -9.56
CA VAL A 170 16.14 -3.69 -9.22
C VAL A 170 16.76 -4.01 -7.86
N LEU A 171 16.20 -4.96 -7.11
CA LEU A 171 16.66 -5.36 -5.79
C LEU A 171 17.30 -6.76 -5.80
N PRO A 172 18.21 -7.05 -4.86
CA PRO A 172 18.72 -8.40 -4.69
C PRO A 172 17.57 -9.34 -4.28
N LEU A 173 17.74 -10.65 -4.58
CA LEU A 173 16.76 -11.68 -4.26
C LEU A 173 15.37 -11.45 -4.89
N SER A 174 15.32 -10.83 -6.07
CA SER A 174 14.12 -10.48 -6.83
C SER A 174 13.03 -11.56 -6.81
N THR A 175 13.38 -12.80 -7.16
CA THR A 175 12.43 -13.92 -7.23
C THR A 175 11.78 -14.21 -5.88
N ILE A 176 12.55 -14.22 -4.80
CA ILE A 176 12.04 -14.49 -3.45
C ILE A 176 11.11 -13.35 -3.01
N ALA A 177 11.53 -12.10 -3.21
CA ALA A 177 10.73 -10.94 -2.86
C ALA A 177 9.41 -10.88 -3.64
N LYS A 178 9.41 -11.22 -4.94
CA LYS A 178 8.18 -11.35 -5.74
C LYS A 178 7.25 -12.44 -5.22
N ILE A 179 7.78 -13.60 -4.84
CA ILE A 179 6.97 -14.69 -4.27
C ILE A 179 6.34 -14.24 -2.94
N VAL A 180 7.10 -13.57 -2.07
CA VAL A 180 6.59 -13.03 -0.80
C VAL A 180 5.51 -11.97 -1.06
N MET A 181 5.72 -11.06 -2.00
CA MET A 181 4.72 -10.06 -2.36
C MET A 181 3.44 -10.68 -2.91
N LEU A 182 3.55 -11.69 -3.79
CA LEU A 182 2.39 -12.43 -4.28
C LEU A 182 1.65 -13.17 -3.15
N ALA A 183 2.38 -13.75 -2.19
CA ALA A 183 1.78 -14.37 -1.02
C ALA A 183 1.03 -13.34 -0.16
N ILE A 184 1.63 -12.17 0.09
CA ILE A 184 0.98 -11.06 0.81
C ILE A 184 -0.31 -10.64 0.13
N ILE A 185 -0.28 -10.38 -1.19
CA ILE A 185 -1.47 -10.00 -1.96
C ILE A 185 -2.55 -11.09 -1.88
N THR A 186 -2.14 -12.36 -2.04
CA THR A 186 -3.08 -13.49 -1.99
C THR A 186 -3.75 -13.66 -0.62
N ILE A 187 -3.04 -13.35 0.46
CA ILE A 187 -3.57 -13.44 1.84
C ILE A 187 -4.43 -12.22 2.18
N SER A 188 -4.13 -11.05 1.60
CA SER A 188 -4.85 -9.78 1.88
C SER A 188 -6.20 -9.68 1.20
N LEU A 189 -6.40 -10.38 0.09
CA LEU A 189 -7.65 -10.41 -0.69
C LEU A 189 -8.61 -11.49 -0.18
#